data_ea4d19dfa3ea73e71ff26aab48a6039f
#
_entry.id   ea4d19dfa3ea73e71ff26aab48a6039f
#
_cell.length_a   1.000
_cell.length_b   1.000
_cell.length_c   1.000
_cell.angle_alpha   90.00
_cell.angle_beta   90.00
_cell.angle_gamma   90.00
#
_symmetry.space_group_name_H-M   'P 1'
#
loop_
_entity.id
_entity.type
_entity.pdbx_description
1 polymer ?
#
loop_
_entity_poly.entity_id
_entity_poly.type
_entity_poly.pdbx_seq_one_letter_code
_entity_poly.pdbx_strand_id
1 'polypeptide(L)'
;MPRRGGVPKRDVLPDPMYGSKVVTKLVNQIMLDGKKGTAQTIVYEAFAYMNEKLGIDALEIFNQALANVMPVVEVKARRVGGSNYQVPIEIRPDRRQTLAIRWIVINARKRSDREMSKRLANELLDAYNNTGGAVKKKEDTHRMAEANKAFAHFRW
;
A
#
# COMPACT_ATOMS: atom_id res chain seq x y z
N MET A 1 -24.09 -5.42 8.99
CA MET A 1 -23.63 -4.26 8.21
C MET A 1 -24.55 -3.08 8.52
N PRO A 2 -24.03 -1.89 8.82
CA PRO A 2 -24.87 -0.71 9.06
C PRO A 2 -25.58 -0.33 7.74
N ARG A 3 -26.91 -0.25 7.80
CA ARG A 3 -27.73 0.14 6.64
C ARG A 3 -27.89 1.66 6.54
N ARG A 4 -27.66 2.38 7.64
CA ARG A 4 -27.82 3.84 7.76
C ARG A 4 -26.54 4.42 8.36
N GLY A 5 -25.86 5.26 7.61
CA GLY A 5 -24.63 5.95 8.04
C GLY A 5 -23.35 5.16 7.83
N GLY A 6 -22.20 5.84 7.94
CA GLY A 6 -20.88 5.26 7.82
C GLY A 6 -20.44 4.56 9.11
N VAL A 7 -19.63 3.52 8.97
CA VAL A 7 -18.98 2.87 10.12
C VAL A 7 -17.89 3.81 10.64
N PRO A 8 -17.84 4.11 11.97
CA PRO A 8 -16.74 4.90 12.53
C PRO A 8 -15.41 4.18 12.31
N LYS A 9 -14.41 4.92 11.84
CA LYS A 9 -13.06 4.38 11.66
C LYS A 9 -12.42 4.17 13.03
N ARG A 10 -11.94 2.96 13.29
CA ARG A 10 -11.14 2.69 14.49
C ARG A 10 -9.75 3.28 14.32
N ASP A 11 -9.30 4.04 15.31
CA ASP A 11 -7.92 4.51 15.33
C ASP A 11 -6.97 3.36 15.72
N VAL A 12 -5.76 3.40 15.19
CA VAL A 12 -4.74 2.38 15.41
C VAL A 12 -3.71 2.95 16.37
N LEU A 13 -3.34 2.19 17.38
CA LEU A 13 -2.25 2.57 18.28
C LEU A 13 -0.92 2.60 17.51
N PRO A 14 -0.03 3.54 17.82
CA PRO A 14 1.30 3.58 17.21
C PRO A 14 2.10 2.32 17.58
N ASP A 15 3.04 1.96 16.70
CA ASP A 15 3.93 0.83 16.94
C ASP A 15 4.87 1.12 18.12
N PRO A 16 5.09 0.16 19.05
CA PRO A 16 5.89 0.39 20.25
C PRO A 16 7.36 0.68 19.97
N MET A 17 7.94 0.14 18.88
CA MET A 17 9.36 0.35 18.54
C MET A 17 9.59 1.65 17.76
N TYR A 18 8.74 1.91 16.77
CA TYR A 18 8.91 3.04 15.84
C TYR A 18 7.98 4.22 16.12
N GLY A 19 7.05 4.11 17.08
CA GLY A 19 6.10 5.18 17.41
C GLY A 19 5.16 5.59 16.26
N SER A 20 5.11 4.82 15.17
CA SER A 20 4.40 5.17 13.94
C SER A 20 3.11 4.37 13.75
N LYS A 21 1.99 5.06 13.55
CA LYS A 21 0.71 4.45 13.20
C LYS A 21 0.76 3.76 11.82
N VAL A 22 1.62 4.24 10.92
CA VAL A 22 1.77 3.68 9.58
C VAL A 22 2.43 2.31 9.62
N VAL A 23 3.44 2.15 10.49
CA VAL A 23 4.08 0.85 10.75
C VAL A 23 3.07 -0.15 11.31
N THR A 24 2.22 0.27 12.25
CA THR A 24 1.15 -0.61 12.75
C THR A 24 0.18 -1.03 11.63
N LYS A 25 -0.16 -0.14 10.70
CA LYS A 25 -0.99 -0.49 9.53
C LYS A 25 -0.28 -1.50 8.62
N LEU A 26 1.03 -1.38 8.45
CA LEU A 26 1.85 -2.36 7.70
C LEU A 26 1.81 -3.74 8.38
N VAL A 27 2.06 -3.79 9.69
CA VAL A 27 1.97 -5.03 10.49
C VAL A 27 0.60 -5.68 10.34
N ASN A 28 -0.47 -4.89 10.46
CA ASN A 28 -1.85 -5.40 10.32
C ASN A 28 -2.13 -5.93 8.90
N GLN A 29 -1.50 -5.36 7.86
CA GLN A 29 -1.67 -5.83 6.49
C GLN A 29 -0.87 -7.11 6.19
N ILE A 30 0.26 -7.32 6.85
CA ILE A 30 1.08 -8.53 6.74
C ILE A 30 0.47 -9.68 7.55
N MET A 31 -0.18 -9.36 8.66
CA MET A 31 -0.74 -10.34 9.60
C MET A 31 -1.70 -11.31 8.89
N LEU A 32 -1.53 -12.59 9.17
CA LEU A 32 -2.42 -13.69 8.79
C LEU A 32 -2.92 -14.40 10.05
N ASP A 33 -4.14 -14.87 10.04
CA ASP A 33 -4.76 -15.69 11.13
C ASP A 33 -4.65 -15.05 12.53
N GLY A 34 -4.60 -13.72 12.61
CA GLY A 34 -4.45 -13.01 13.88
C GLY A 34 -3.05 -13.07 14.51
N LYS A 35 -2.05 -13.65 13.84
CA LYS A 35 -0.68 -13.82 14.35
C LYS A 35 0.10 -12.51 14.30
N LYS A 36 -0.27 -11.55 15.16
CA LYS A 36 0.31 -10.21 15.17
C LYS A 36 1.79 -10.20 15.57
N GLY A 37 2.20 -11.00 16.54
CA GLY A 37 3.59 -11.10 16.99
C GLY A 37 4.53 -11.51 15.83
N THR A 38 4.15 -12.55 15.09
CA THR A 38 4.91 -12.98 13.90
C THR A 38 5.01 -11.87 12.83
N ALA A 39 3.91 -11.14 12.60
CA ALA A 39 3.92 -10.03 11.64
C ALA A 39 4.81 -8.86 12.11
N GLN A 40 4.85 -8.58 13.42
CA GLN A 40 5.78 -7.59 13.99
C GLN A 40 7.23 -8.00 13.80
N THR A 41 7.59 -9.25 14.11
CA THR A 41 8.94 -9.77 13.90
C THR A 41 9.36 -9.63 12.44
N ILE A 42 8.51 -9.99 11.47
CA ILE A 42 8.80 -9.84 10.04
C ILE A 42 9.10 -8.37 9.68
N VAL A 43 8.31 -7.42 10.18
CA VAL A 43 8.52 -5.99 9.88
C VAL A 43 9.82 -5.49 10.51
N TYR A 44 10.09 -5.86 11.76
CA TYR A 44 11.30 -5.40 12.46
C TYR A 44 12.56 -5.96 11.83
N GLU A 45 12.59 -7.24 11.47
CA GLU A 45 13.70 -7.84 10.73
C GLU A 45 13.89 -7.19 9.36
N ALA A 46 12.79 -6.90 8.63
CA ALA A 46 12.87 -6.20 7.35
C ALA A 46 13.46 -4.81 7.50
N PHE A 47 13.08 -4.07 8.53
CA PHE A 47 13.60 -2.74 8.80
C PHE A 47 15.08 -2.78 9.23
N ALA A 48 15.47 -3.74 10.06
CA ALA A 48 16.86 -3.95 10.43
C ALA A 48 17.73 -4.24 9.18
N TYR A 49 17.25 -5.12 8.30
CA TYR A 49 17.93 -5.44 7.04
C TYR A 49 18.08 -4.22 6.10
N MET A 50 17.05 -3.37 6.00
CA MET A 50 17.14 -2.14 5.19
C MET A 50 18.15 -1.15 5.77
N ASN A 51 18.16 -0.97 7.09
CA ASN A 51 19.10 -0.10 7.78
C ASN A 51 20.55 -0.58 7.58
N GLU A 52 20.80 -1.88 7.74
CA GLU A 52 22.12 -2.48 7.50
C GLU A 52 22.61 -2.27 6.05
N LYS A 53 21.70 -2.39 5.08
CA LYS A 53 22.02 -2.34 3.66
C LYS A 53 22.31 -0.92 3.13
N LEU A 54 21.58 0.08 3.60
CA LEU A 54 21.67 1.47 3.12
C LEU A 54 22.35 2.42 4.13
N GLY A 55 22.44 2.06 5.40
CA GLY A 55 22.94 2.95 6.44
C GLY A 55 22.05 4.16 6.73
N ILE A 56 20.78 4.12 6.29
CA ILE A 56 19.76 5.17 6.46
C ILE A 56 18.69 4.64 7.42
N ASP A 57 18.03 5.53 8.17
CA ASP A 57 16.94 5.13 9.05
C ASP A 57 15.83 4.39 8.28
N ALA A 58 15.50 3.20 8.76
CA ALA A 58 14.51 2.34 8.13
C ALA A 58 13.14 2.99 8.02
N LEU A 59 12.77 3.86 8.97
CA LEU A 59 11.51 4.59 8.93
C LEU A 59 11.49 5.62 7.80
N GLU A 60 12.61 6.28 7.54
CA GLU A 60 12.77 7.21 6.43
C GLU A 60 12.65 6.49 5.09
N ILE A 61 13.37 5.36 4.93
CA ILE A 61 13.27 4.51 3.73
C ILE A 61 11.81 4.08 3.49
N PHE A 62 11.14 3.63 4.55
CA PHE A 62 9.74 3.18 4.47
C PHE A 62 8.79 4.31 4.06
N ASN A 63 8.93 5.49 4.65
CA ASN A 63 8.08 6.64 4.31
C ASN A 63 8.29 7.10 2.87
N GLN A 64 9.52 7.14 2.40
CA GLN A 64 9.84 7.47 1.01
C GLN A 64 9.31 6.40 0.04
N ALA A 65 9.53 5.13 0.32
CA ALA A 65 8.98 4.02 -0.47
C ALA A 65 7.45 4.10 -0.56
N LEU A 66 6.79 4.40 0.56
CA LEU A 66 5.35 4.57 0.60
C LEU A 66 4.89 5.74 -0.28
N ALA A 67 5.57 6.89 -0.20
CA ALA A 67 5.29 8.05 -1.03
C ALA A 67 5.42 7.73 -2.53
N ASN A 68 6.45 6.97 -2.91
CA ASN A 68 6.68 6.55 -4.29
C ASN A 68 5.59 5.60 -4.83
N VAL A 69 4.97 4.80 -3.96
CA VAL A 69 3.92 3.83 -4.34
C VAL A 69 2.51 4.42 -4.25
N MET A 70 2.29 5.48 -3.48
CA MET A 70 0.95 6.06 -3.31
C MET A 70 0.35 6.54 -4.65
N PRO A 71 -0.82 6.00 -5.06
CA PRO A 71 -1.51 6.47 -6.28
C PRO A 71 -2.32 7.74 -6.02
N VAL A 72 -2.43 8.59 -7.03
CA VAL A 72 -3.26 9.81 -7.01
C VAL A 72 -4.67 9.53 -7.52
N VAL A 73 -4.77 8.66 -8.53
CA VAL A 73 -6.03 8.32 -9.21
C VAL A 73 -6.22 6.81 -9.25
N GLU A 74 -7.47 6.37 -9.23
CA GLU A 74 -7.87 4.98 -9.48
C GLU A 74 -9.05 4.94 -10.44
N VAL A 75 -9.32 3.76 -10.97
CA VAL A 75 -10.46 3.54 -11.87
C VAL A 75 -11.55 2.78 -11.11
N LYS A 76 -12.79 3.27 -11.18
CA LYS A 76 -13.96 2.66 -10.56
C LYS A 76 -15.00 2.32 -11.62
N ALA A 77 -15.47 1.07 -11.61
CA ALA A 77 -16.54 0.67 -12.50
C ALA A 77 -17.86 1.38 -12.13
N ARG A 78 -18.51 1.99 -13.10
CA ARG A 78 -19.83 2.61 -12.99
C ARG A 78 -20.74 2.06 -14.08
N ARG A 79 -21.97 1.75 -13.73
CA ARG A 79 -22.98 1.30 -14.69
C ARG A 79 -23.84 2.50 -15.13
N VAL A 80 -23.81 2.80 -16.42
CA VAL A 80 -24.58 3.89 -17.01
C VAL A 80 -25.29 3.35 -18.24
N GLY A 81 -26.62 3.50 -18.32
CA GLY A 81 -27.42 3.06 -19.48
C GLY A 81 -27.27 1.58 -19.83
N GLY A 82 -27.05 0.71 -18.83
CA GLY A 82 -26.85 -0.73 -19.05
C GLY A 82 -25.41 -1.17 -19.35
N SER A 83 -24.50 -0.26 -19.69
CA SER A 83 -23.08 -0.53 -19.92
C SER A 83 -22.21 -0.18 -18.71
N ASN A 84 -21.13 -0.94 -18.53
CA ASN A 84 -20.15 -0.68 -17.46
C ASN A 84 -19.00 0.16 -18.00
N TYR A 85 -18.77 1.31 -17.38
CA TYR A 85 -17.66 2.21 -17.70
C TYR A 85 -16.63 2.25 -16.58
N GLN A 86 -15.36 2.30 -16.95
CA GLN A 86 -14.25 2.49 -16.02
C GLN A 86 -14.01 3.99 -15.85
N VAL A 87 -14.45 4.55 -14.71
CA VAL A 87 -14.41 5.98 -14.45
C VAL A 87 -13.20 6.33 -13.58
N PRO A 88 -12.28 7.21 -14.03
CA PRO A 88 -11.18 7.67 -13.21
C PRO A 88 -11.67 8.60 -12.10
N ILE A 89 -11.22 8.33 -10.88
CA ILE A 89 -11.55 9.11 -9.67
C ILE A 89 -10.29 9.43 -8.89
N GLU A 90 -10.27 10.61 -8.27
CA GLU A 90 -9.26 10.95 -7.28
C GLU A 90 -9.39 10.10 -6.02
N ILE A 91 -8.24 9.72 -5.44
CA ILE A 91 -8.19 8.90 -4.24
C ILE A 91 -7.99 9.79 -3.00
N ARG A 92 -8.79 9.57 -1.97
CA ARG A 92 -8.62 10.23 -0.67
C ARG A 92 -7.28 9.85 -0.02
N PRO A 93 -6.63 10.74 0.75
CA PRO A 93 -5.32 10.47 1.35
C PRO A 93 -5.24 9.15 2.15
N ASP A 94 -6.24 8.87 2.97
CA ASP A 94 -6.32 7.63 3.76
C ASP A 94 -6.29 6.37 2.88
N ARG A 95 -6.99 6.44 1.74
CA ARG A 95 -7.06 5.32 0.80
C ARG A 95 -5.78 5.19 0.00
N ARG A 96 -5.12 6.30 -0.36
CA ARG A 96 -3.80 6.28 -1.02
C ARG A 96 -2.81 5.48 -0.17
N GLN A 97 -2.72 5.78 1.12
CA GLN A 97 -1.86 5.08 2.07
C GLN A 97 -2.21 3.58 2.16
N THR A 98 -3.51 3.27 2.27
CA THR A 98 -3.98 1.87 2.36
C THR A 98 -3.65 1.07 1.09
N LEU A 99 -3.83 1.66 -0.09
CA LEU A 99 -3.49 1.03 -1.35
C LEU A 99 -1.99 0.78 -1.49
N ALA A 100 -1.16 1.77 -1.13
CA ALA A 100 0.29 1.64 -1.18
C ALA A 100 0.79 0.49 -0.29
N ILE A 101 0.36 0.44 0.97
CA ILE A 101 0.71 -0.64 1.91
C ILE A 101 0.25 -2.00 1.35
N ARG A 102 -0.97 -2.08 0.85
CA ARG A 102 -1.51 -3.32 0.25
C ARG A 102 -0.69 -3.78 -0.95
N TRP A 103 -0.32 -2.89 -1.85
CA TRP A 103 0.45 -3.24 -3.05
C TRP A 103 1.88 -3.67 -2.70
N ILE A 104 2.53 -3.01 -1.74
CA ILE A 104 3.83 -3.43 -1.23
C ILE A 104 3.75 -4.87 -0.68
N VAL A 105 2.80 -5.16 0.20
CA VAL A 105 2.67 -6.50 0.79
C VAL A 105 2.34 -7.58 -0.26
N ILE A 106 1.43 -7.29 -1.19
CA ILE A 106 1.07 -8.24 -2.26
C ILE A 106 2.28 -8.55 -3.15
N ASN A 107 3.06 -7.53 -3.54
CA ASN A 107 4.22 -7.74 -4.39
C ASN A 107 5.39 -8.37 -3.62
N ALA A 108 5.59 -8.01 -2.35
CA ALA A 108 6.55 -8.70 -1.48
C ALA A 108 6.26 -10.21 -1.40
N ARG A 109 5.00 -10.60 -1.22
CA ARG A 109 4.60 -12.03 -1.18
C ARG A 109 4.89 -12.80 -2.48
N LYS A 110 4.95 -12.11 -3.63
CA LYS A 110 5.25 -12.71 -4.93
C LYS A 110 6.74 -12.92 -5.18
N ARG A 111 7.61 -12.32 -4.36
CA ARG A 111 9.07 -12.45 -4.53
C ARG A 111 9.53 -13.88 -4.22
N SER A 112 10.64 -14.26 -4.81
CA SER A 112 11.23 -15.62 -4.71
C SER A 112 12.12 -15.82 -3.47
N ASP A 113 12.43 -14.75 -2.72
CA ASP A 113 13.23 -14.88 -1.50
C ASP A 113 12.57 -15.84 -0.50
N ARG A 114 13.37 -16.57 0.26
CA ARG A 114 12.86 -17.60 1.19
C ARG A 114 12.06 -17.00 2.35
N GLU A 115 12.57 -15.96 2.97
CA GLU A 115 12.01 -15.34 4.18
C GLU A 115 11.12 -14.15 3.83
N MET A 116 9.97 -14.02 4.49
CA MET A 116 9.05 -12.91 4.25
C MET A 116 9.65 -11.55 4.65
N SER A 117 10.52 -11.52 5.67
CA SER A 117 11.24 -10.32 6.08
C SER A 117 12.15 -9.79 4.96
N LYS A 118 12.89 -10.66 4.29
CA LYS A 118 13.73 -10.30 3.13
C LYS A 118 12.90 -9.89 1.92
N ARG A 119 11.78 -10.61 1.64
CA ARG A 119 10.84 -10.22 0.57
C ARG A 119 10.32 -8.81 0.77
N LEU A 120 9.89 -8.49 1.98
CA LEU A 120 9.38 -7.17 2.34
C LEU A 120 10.46 -6.11 2.23
N ALA A 121 11.64 -6.36 2.78
CA ALA A 121 12.77 -5.43 2.73
C ALA A 121 13.19 -5.12 1.29
N ASN A 122 13.35 -6.14 0.45
CA ASN A 122 13.74 -5.96 -0.95
C ASN A 122 12.66 -5.21 -1.74
N GLU A 123 11.37 -5.46 -1.50
CA GLU A 123 10.30 -4.69 -2.14
C GLU A 123 10.28 -3.22 -1.71
N LEU A 124 10.54 -2.94 -0.43
CA LEU A 124 10.63 -1.58 0.08
C LEU A 124 11.87 -0.85 -0.46
N LEU A 125 13.01 -1.52 -0.59
CA LEU A 125 14.21 -0.95 -1.19
C LEU A 125 14.02 -0.63 -2.68
N ASP A 126 13.38 -1.54 -3.42
CA ASP A 126 13.04 -1.28 -4.82
C ASP A 126 12.07 -0.10 -4.94
N ALA A 127 11.04 -0.04 -4.08
CA ALA A 127 10.09 1.07 -4.04
C ALA A 127 10.75 2.40 -3.64
N TYR A 128 11.72 2.38 -2.74
CA TYR A 128 12.53 3.55 -2.39
C TYR A 128 13.27 4.10 -3.61
N ASN A 129 13.83 3.21 -4.44
CA ASN A 129 14.49 3.55 -5.70
C ASN A 129 13.49 3.81 -6.87
N ASN A 130 12.21 3.92 -6.57
CA ASN A 130 11.14 4.12 -7.56
C ASN A 130 11.06 2.99 -8.61
N THR A 131 11.35 1.78 -8.22
CA THR A 131 11.29 0.56 -9.03
C THR A 131 10.46 -0.53 -8.32
N GLY A 132 10.37 -1.72 -8.91
CA GLY A 132 9.71 -2.85 -8.30
C GLY A 132 8.22 -3.00 -8.65
N GLY A 133 7.64 -4.08 -8.12
CA GLY A 133 6.28 -4.50 -8.48
C GLY A 133 5.20 -3.55 -7.96
N ALA A 134 5.40 -2.96 -6.80
CA ALA A 134 4.45 -2.02 -6.20
C ALA A 134 4.38 -0.70 -6.97
N VAL A 135 5.54 -0.16 -7.38
CA VAL A 135 5.61 1.05 -8.22
C VAL A 135 5.01 0.79 -9.60
N LYS A 136 5.34 -0.35 -10.21
CA LYS A 136 4.72 -0.75 -11.49
C LYS A 136 3.20 -0.82 -11.39
N LYS A 137 2.67 -1.34 -10.28
CA LYS A 137 1.21 -1.37 -10.05
C LYS A 137 0.59 0.02 -9.98
N LYS A 138 1.27 1.00 -9.37
CA LYS A 138 0.85 2.41 -9.38
C LYS A 138 0.81 2.94 -10.82
N GLU A 139 1.88 2.74 -11.57
CA GLU A 139 1.97 3.21 -12.97
C GLU A 139 0.89 2.61 -13.86
N ASP A 140 0.65 1.29 -13.75
CA ASP A 140 -0.42 0.62 -14.49
C ASP A 140 -1.80 1.19 -14.13
N THR A 141 -2.03 1.49 -12.85
CA THR A 141 -3.28 2.10 -12.40
C THR A 141 -3.46 3.52 -12.96
N HIS A 142 -2.40 4.33 -12.95
CA HIS A 142 -2.42 5.67 -13.55
C HIS A 142 -2.62 5.61 -15.06
N ARG A 143 -1.96 4.69 -15.75
CA ARG A 143 -2.14 4.47 -17.21
C ARG A 143 -3.59 4.07 -17.54
N MET A 144 -4.19 3.18 -16.75
CA MET A 144 -5.60 2.83 -16.92
C MET A 144 -6.53 4.03 -16.69
N ALA A 145 -6.24 4.87 -15.70
CA ALA A 145 -7.02 6.06 -15.43
C ALA A 145 -6.91 7.08 -16.56
N GLU A 146 -5.74 7.24 -17.15
CA GLU A 146 -5.51 8.13 -18.28
C GLU A 146 -6.19 7.63 -19.54
N ALA A 147 -6.10 6.33 -19.84
CA ALA A 147 -6.79 5.72 -20.97
C ALA A 147 -8.33 5.88 -20.90
N ASN A 148 -8.88 5.94 -19.69
CA ASN A 148 -10.32 6.12 -19.45
C ASN A 148 -10.73 7.58 -19.15
N LYS A 149 -9.84 8.55 -19.38
CA LYS A 149 -10.07 9.97 -19.08
C LYS A 149 -11.33 10.54 -19.75
N ALA A 150 -11.69 10.03 -20.92
CA ALA A 150 -12.91 10.43 -21.65
C ALA A 150 -14.20 10.18 -20.84
N PHE A 151 -14.20 9.23 -19.90
CA PHE A 151 -15.36 8.88 -19.05
C PHE A 151 -15.38 9.62 -17.71
N ALA A 152 -14.48 10.58 -17.47
CA ALA A 152 -14.39 11.32 -16.23
C ALA A 152 -15.67 12.11 -15.89
N HIS A 153 -16.46 12.49 -16.87
CA HIS A 153 -17.75 13.18 -16.71
C HIS A 153 -18.84 12.29 -16.06
N PHE A 154 -18.68 10.97 -16.03
CA PHE A 154 -19.56 10.06 -15.29
C PHE A 154 -19.22 9.98 -13.79
N ARG A 155 -18.41 10.90 -13.28
CA ARG A 155 -18.06 11.01 -11.87
C ARG A 155 -19.13 11.76 -11.10
N TRP A 156 -19.94 11.05 -10.29
CA TRP A 156 -20.86 11.60 -9.29
C TRP A 156 -20.78 10.79 -7.99
#